data_9a5b4a57ce1a05adb114cfb1a9f15b23
#
_entry.id   9a5b4a57ce1a05adb114cfb1a9f15b23
#
_cell.length_a   1.000
_cell.length_b   1.000
_cell.length_c   1.000
_cell.angle_alpha   90.00
_cell.angle_beta   90.00
_cell.angle_gamma   90.00
#
_symmetry.space_group_name_H-M   'P 1'
#
loop_
_entity.id
_entity.type
_entity.pdbx_description
1 polymer ?
#
loop_
_entity_poly.entity_id
_entity_poly.type
_entity_poly.pdbx_seq_one_letter_code
_entity_poly.pdbx_strand_id
1 'polypeptide(L)'
;MILIRNVRLVDARGERGPADVLIGEGRILSLEGGEAKQVVDGTGCFLAPGFLDLHAHLREPGEEVKEDLFSGLLAAVRGGYTDLVSMPNTKPPVDTPEAVRALKEKAKALGLARLHPAAALTEKQEGKTLTPA
;
A
#
# COMPACT_ATOMS: atom_id res chain seq x y z
N MET A 1 18.37 4.98 11.65
CA MET A 1 18.90 4.28 10.47
C MET A 1 18.83 2.80 10.72
N ILE A 2 18.51 2.04 9.68
CA ILE A 2 18.44 0.57 9.64
C ILE A 2 19.39 0.11 8.54
N LEU A 3 20.20 -0.91 8.81
CA LEU A 3 21.04 -1.56 7.83
C LEU A 3 20.52 -2.97 7.57
N ILE A 4 20.16 -3.29 6.33
CA ILE A 4 19.84 -4.65 5.92
C ILE A 4 21.07 -5.22 5.23
N ARG A 5 21.70 -6.24 5.83
CA ARG A 5 22.92 -6.85 5.31
C ARG A 5 22.63 -8.04 4.41
N ASN A 6 23.51 -8.19 3.41
CA ASN A 6 23.61 -9.40 2.58
C ASN A 6 22.28 -9.78 1.89
N VAL A 7 21.51 -8.76 1.46
CA VAL A 7 20.19 -8.95 0.81
C VAL A 7 20.33 -8.91 -0.71
N ARG A 8 19.59 -9.74 -1.44
CA ARG A 8 19.52 -9.69 -2.91
C ARG A 8 18.48 -8.68 -3.34
N LEU A 9 18.83 -7.79 -4.26
CA LEU A 9 17.94 -6.76 -4.78
C LEU A 9 17.17 -7.30 -6.00
N VAL A 10 15.85 -7.08 -6.05
CA VAL A 10 15.00 -7.45 -7.19
C VAL A 10 14.14 -6.27 -7.59
N ASP A 11 14.25 -5.83 -8.85
CA ASP A 11 13.40 -4.81 -9.45
C ASP A 11 13.22 -5.06 -10.96
N ALA A 12 12.65 -4.09 -11.69
CA ALA A 12 12.42 -4.21 -13.13
C ALA A 12 13.71 -4.44 -13.97
N ARG A 13 14.88 -4.17 -13.38
CA ARG A 13 16.20 -4.41 -14.02
C ARG A 13 16.73 -5.81 -13.75
N GLY A 14 15.98 -6.62 -13.00
CA GLY A 14 16.36 -7.97 -12.62
C GLY A 14 16.91 -8.09 -11.21
N GLU A 15 17.56 -9.22 -10.95
CA GLU A 15 18.15 -9.55 -9.67
C GLU A 15 19.63 -9.10 -9.61
N ARG A 16 20.04 -8.52 -8.49
CA ARG A 16 21.39 -8.02 -8.22
C ARG A 16 21.80 -8.29 -6.77
N GLY A 17 23.08 -8.23 -6.51
CA GLY A 17 23.63 -8.34 -5.18
C GLY A 17 24.38 -9.64 -4.93
N PRO A 18 24.67 -9.97 -3.68
CA PRO A 18 24.10 -9.35 -2.45
C PRO A 18 24.58 -7.91 -2.23
N ALA A 19 23.81 -7.14 -1.46
CA ALA A 19 24.06 -5.75 -1.11
C ALA A 19 23.77 -5.49 0.37
N ASP A 20 24.42 -4.46 0.92
CA ASP A 20 24.16 -3.95 2.25
C ASP A 20 23.39 -2.63 2.14
N VAL A 21 22.09 -2.67 2.44
CA VAL A 21 21.17 -1.53 2.19
C VAL A 21 20.99 -0.72 3.45
N LEU A 22 21.45 0.53 3.44
CA LEU A 22 21.24 1.49 4.50
C LEU A 22 19.96 2.29 4.26
N ILE A 23 19.06 2.31 5.25
CA ILE A 23 17.78 3.02 5.21
C ILE A 23 17.72 4.05 6.33
N GLY A 24 17.31 5.26 5.99
CA GLY A 24 17.10 6.34 6.96
C GLY A 24 16.17 7.39 6.37
N GLU A 25 15.42 8.09 7.23
CA GLU A 25 14.53 9.19 6.85
C GLU A 25 13.53 8.82 5.72
N GLY A 26 13.05 7.56 5.74
CA GLY A 26 12.13 7.05 4.73
C GLY A 26 12.74 6.82 3.34
N ARG A 27 14.07 6.76 3.23
CA ARG A 27 14.80 6.60 1.95
C ARG A 27 15.91 5.55 2.05
N ILE A 28 16.27 4.98 0.91
CA ILE A 28 17.51 4.22 0.75
C ILE A 28 18.65 5.24 0.62
N LEU A 29 19.62 5.18 1.54
CA LEU A 29 20.76 6.10 1.59
C LEU A 29 21.97 5.52 0.89
N SER A 30 22.19 4.19 0.97
CA SER A 30 23.34 3.50 0.39
C SER A 30 22.98 2.06 0.05
N LEU A 31 23.66 1.49 -0.93
CA LEU A 31 23.65 0.05 -1.27
C LEU A 31 24.97 -0.65 -0.92
N GLU A 32 25.91 0.09 -0.32
CA GLU A 32 27.25 -0.37 0.08
C GLU A 32 27.41 -0.45 1.61
N GLY A 33 26.28 -0.32 2.32
CA GLY A 33 26.28 -0.32 3.78
C GLY A 33 26.45 1.06 4.41
N GLY A 34 26.76 1.08 5.69
CA GLY A 34 26.96 2.26 6.51
C GLY A 34 26.65 2.01 7.98
N GLU A 35 26.87 3.02 8.83
CA GLU A 35 26.57 2.93 10.26
C GLU A 35 25.05 3.00 10.51
N ALA A 36 24.55 2.11 11.35
CA ALA A 36 23.14 2.06 11.72
C ALA A 36 22.95 1.59 13.17
N LYS A 37 21.86 2.08 13.79
CA LYS A 37 21.48 1.65 15.15
C LYS A 37 20.84 0.25 15.16
N GLN A 38 20.24 -0.15 14.05
CA GLN A 38 19.59 -1.44 13.90
C GLN A 38 20.15 -2.15 12.67
N VAL A 39 20.50 -3.42 12.84
CA VAL A 39 21.00 -4.26 11.75
C VAL A 39 20.05 -5.44 11.60
N VAL A 40 19.67 -5.72 10.35
CA VAL A 40 18.83 -6.86 9.95
C VAL A 40 19.68 -7.75 9.04
N ASP A 41 19.76 -9.03 9.34
CA ASP A 41 20.37 -10.01 8.44
C ASP A 41 19.39 -10.36 7.32
N GLY A 42 19.76 -10.02 6.09
CA GLY A 42 19.00 -10.30 4.86
C GLY A 42 19.49 -11.52 4.10
N THR A 43 20.38 -12.33 4.69
CA THR A 43 20.92 -13.52 4.05
C THR A 43 19.80 -14.45 3.58
N GLY A 44 19.79 -14.79 2.28
CA GLY A 44 18.76 -15.61 1.67
C GLY A 44 17.43 -14.90 1.39
N CYS A 45 17.34 -13.60 1.70
CA CYS A 45 16.16 -12.78 1.45
C CYS A 45 16.32 -11.94 0.19
N PHE A 46 15.16 -11.52 -0.34
CA PHE A 46 15.06 -10.53 -1.41
C PHE A 46 14.55 -9.20 -0.87
N LEU A 47 15.11 -8.09 -1.37
CA LEU A 47 14.57 -6.75 -1.20
C LEU A 47 14.01 -6.29 -2.53
N ALA A 48 12.71 -6.07 -2.57
CA ALA A 48 11.98 -5.63 -3.75
C ALA A 48 11.17 -4.36 -3.44
N PRO A 49 10.72 -3.60 -4.46
CA PRO A 49 9.66 -2.60 -4.26
C PRO A 49 8.43 -3.25 -3.62
N GLY A 50 7.72 -2.50 -2.77
CA GLY A 50 6.47 -2.97 -2.20
C GLY A 50 5.45 -3.27 -3.28
N PHE A 51 4.58 -4.25 -3.04
CA PHE A 51 3.56 -4.64 -4.02
C PHE A 51 2.44 -3.61 -4.08
N LEU A 52 1.83 -3.48 -5.26
CA LEU A 52 0.64 -2.69 -5.51
C LEU A 52 -0.50 -3.65 -5.90
N ASP A 53 -1.61 -3.60 -5.16
CA ASP A 53 -2.85 -4.29 -5.52
C ASP A 53 -3.78 -3.32 -6.25
N LEU A 54 -4.09 -3.62 -7.51
CA LEU A 54 -4.94 -2.77 -8.36
C LEU A 54 -6.44 -3.05 -8.20
N HIS A 55 -6.84 -4.05 -7.39
CA HIS A 55 -8.24 -4.44 -7.26
C HIS A 55 -8.52 -5.11 -5.90
N ALA A 56 -8.73 -4.31 -4.86
CA ALA A 56 -9.05 -4.79 -3.52
C ALA A 56 -10.45 -4.38 -3.07
N HIS A 57 -11.14 -5.22 -2.29
CA HIS A 57 -12.44 -4.92 -1.70
C HIS A 57 -12.29 -4.76 -0.19
N LEU A 58 -12.20 -3.53 0.30
CA LEU A 58 -12.05 -3.23 1.73
C LEU A 58 -13.39 -3.08 2.49
N ARG A 59 -14.51 -3.21 1.79
CA ARG A 59 -15.87 -3.31 2.31
C ARG A 59 -16.39 -2.11 3.09
N GLU A 60 -15.56 -1.21 3.51
CA GLU A 60 -15.92 0.04 4.18
C GLU A 60 -16.06 1.17 3.15
N PRO A 61 -17.15 1.98 3.23
CA PRO A 61 -18.21 1.96 4.25
C PRO A 61 -19.30 0.91 4.01
N GLY A 62 -19.97 0.51 5.12
CA GLY A 62 -21.28 -0.16 5.13
C GLY A 62 -21.27 -1.68 5.15
N GLU A 63 -20.12 -2.33 5.07
CA GLU A 63 -19.99 -3.79 5.20
C GLU A 63 -18.80 -4.17 6.12
N GLU A 64 -18.53 -3.35 7.13
CA GLU A 64 -17.37 -3.45 8.03
C GLU A 64 -17.32 -4.78 8.81
N VAL A 65 -18.47 -5.46 8.93
CA VAL A 65 -18.52 -6.84 9.49
C VAL A 65 -17.72 -7.85 8.64
N LYS A 66 -17.59 -7.59 7.34
CA LYS A 66 -16.84 -8.46 6.43
C LYS A 66 -15.35 -8.09 6.38
N GLU A 67 -15.08 -6.79 6.33
CA GLU A 67 -13.76 -6.19 6.25
C GLU A 67 -13.86 -4.69 6.53
N ASP A 68 -12.89 -4.11 7.21
CA ASP A 68 -12.75 -2.67 7.38
C ASP A 68 -11.39 -2.17 6.88
N LEU A 69 -11.20 -0.86 6.86
CA LEU A 69 -9.94 -0.28 6.38
C LEU A 69 -8.74 -0.73 7.22
N PHE A 70 -8.91 -0.89 8.53
CA PHE A 70 -7.80 -1.28 9.39
C PHE A 70 -7.36 -2.71 9.11
N SER A 71 -8.28 -3.66 9.14
CA SER A 71 -7.97 -5.08 8.94
C SER A 71 -7.45 -5.36 7.53
N GLY A 72 -8.06 -4.76 6.50
CA GLY A 72 -7.63 -4.92 5.12
C GLY A 72 -6.27 -4.31 4.84
N LEU A 73 -6.00 -3.09 5.31
CA LEU A 73 -4.70 -2.46 5.15
C LEU A 73 -3.61 -3.14 5.98
N LEU A 74 -3.95 -3.69 7.16
CA LEU A 74 -3.01 -4.47 7.96
C LEU A 74 -2.63 -5.78 7.25
N ALA A 75 -3.62 -6.48 6.68
CA ALA A 75 -3.38 -7.68 5.88
C ALA A 75 -2.46 -7.37 4.68
N ALA A 76 -2.71 -6.25 4.00
CA ALA A 76 -1.89 -5.77 2.89
C ALA A 76 -0.42 -5.58 3.31
N VAL A 77 -0.17 -4.82 4.38
CA VAL A 77 1.21 -4.59 4.88
C VAL A 77 1.89 -5.89 5.24
N ARG A 78 1.18 -6.82 5.87
CA ARG A 78 1.73 -8.15 6.20
C ARG A 78 2.03 -9.00 4.97
N GLY A 79 1.33 -8.76 3.87
CA GLY A 79 1.58 -9.38 2.57
C GLY A 79 2.67 -8.68 1.74
N GLY A 80 3.26 -7.58 2.23
CA GLY A 80 4.28 -6.81 1.50
C GLY A 80 3.70 -5.78 0.53
N TYR A 81 2.40 -5.50 0.61
CA TYR A 81 1.76 -4.45 -0.19
C TYR A 81 1.95 -3.08 0.46
N THR A 82 2.34 -2.09 -0.33
CA THR A 82 2.49 -0.70 0.09
C THR A 82 1.37 0.19 -0.41
N ASP A 83 0.66 -0.26 -1.43
CA ASP A 83 -0.40 0.47 -2.12
C ASP A 83 -1.56 -0.44 -2.51
N LEU A 84 -2.80 0.04 -2.34
CA LEU A 84 -4.02 -0.67 -2.74
C LEU A 84 -4.96 0.28 -3.48
N VAL A 85 -5.55 -0.21 -4.57
CA VAL A 85 -6.70 0.43 -5.22
C VAL A 85 -7.98 -0.25 -4.71
N SER A 86 -8.79 0.45 -3.91
CA SER A 86 -10.06 -0.10 -3.43
C SER A 86 -11.20 0.12 -4.41
N MET A 87 -12.03 -0.91 -4.58
CA MET A 87 -13.18 -0.85 -5.46
C MET A 87 -14.34 -0.10 -4.81
N PRO A 88 -15.16 0.62 -5.63
CA PRO A 88 -16.19 1.54 -5.13
C PRO A 88 -17.51 0.88 -4.72
N ASN A 89 -17.62 -0.45 -4.80
CA ASN A 89 -18.85 -1.21 -4.53
C ASN A 89 -19.14 -1.40 -3.04
N THR A 90 -19.14 -0.32 -2.32
CA THR A 90 -19.46 -0.21 -0.88
C THR A 90 -20.90 0.23 -0.65
N LYS A 91 -21.30 0.46 0.60
CA LYS A 91 -22.67 0.90 0.98
C LYS A 91 -22.62 2.11 1.92
N PRO A 92 -22.81 3.34 1.41
CA PRO A 92 -23.07 3.69 0.00
C PRO A 92 -21.86 3.43 -0.90
N PRO A 93 -22.07 3.36 -2.23
CA PRO A 93 -20.96 3.34 -3.19
C PRO A 93 -20.09 4.57 -3.09
N VAL A 94 -18.78 4.41 -3.39
CA VAL A 94 -17.86 5.54 -3.47
C VAL A 94 -18.04 6.22 -4.84
N ASP A 95 -18.88 7.24 -4.89
CA ASP A 95 -19.27 7.94 -6.12
C ASP A 95 -19.21 9.47 -6.01
N THR A 96 -18.55 9.99 -4.98
CA THR A 96 -18.32 11.41 -4.80
C THR A 96 -16.88 11.73 -4.45
N PRO A 97 -16.35 12.91 -4.81
CA PRO A 97 -15.02 13.34 -4.39
C PRO A 97 -14.84 13.38 -2.87
N GLU A 98 -15.91 13.70 -2.13
CA GLU A 98 -15.92 13.73 -0.66
C GLU A 98 -15.71 12.33 -0.07
N ALA A 99 -16.40 11.32 -0.60
CA ALA A 99 -16.24 9.92 -0.17
C ALA A 99 -14.81 9.41 -0.43
N VAL A 100 -14.25 9.73 -1.59
CA VAL A 100 -12.86 9.40 -1.93
C VAL A 100 -11.88 10.05 -0.94
N ARG A 101 -12.05 11.36 -0.66
CA ARG A 101 -11.20 12.09 0.30
C ARG A 101 -11.29 11.50 1.70
N ALA A 102 -12.49 11.24 2.19
CA ALA A 102 -12.71 10.68 3.53
C ALA A 102 -12.01 9.33 3.71
N LEU A 103 -12.11 8.42 2.72
CA LEU A 103 -11.42 7.14 2.77
C LEU A 103 -9.89 7.29 2.76
N LYS A 104 -9.37 8.20 1.92
CA LYS A 104 -7.91 8.49 1.88
C LYS A 104 -7.40 9.05 3.20
N GLU A 105 -8.13 9.98 3.81
CA GLU A 105 -7.75 10.58 5.10
C GLU A 105 -7.79 9.53 6.21
N LYS A 106 -8.83 8.70 6.28
CA LYS A 106 -8.93 7.62 7.25
C LYS A 106 -7.78 6.62 7.09
N ALA A 107 -7.49 6.17 5.87
CA ALA A 107 -6.37 5.27 5.59
C ALA A 107 -5.03 5.89 5.97
N LYS A 108 -4.83 7.19 5.66
CA LYS A 108 -3.61 7.93 6.04
C LYS A 108 -3.42 7.99 7.54
N ALA A 109 -4.51 8.19 8.31
CA ALA A 109 -4.46 8.24 9.76
C ALA A 109 -4.07 6.88 10.39
N LEU A 110 -4.37 5.77 9.73
CA LEU A 110 -3.96 4.43 10.17
C LEU A 110 -2.46 4.19 10.00
N GLY A 111 -1.78 4.89 9.09
CA GLY A 111 -0.33 4.79 8.89
C GLY A 111 0.14 3.43 8.36
N LEU A 112 -0.73 2.70 7.68
CA LEU A 112 -0.47 1.40 7.06
C LEU A 112 -0.13 1.56 5.56
N ALA A 113 -0.64 0.68 4.68
CA ALA A 113 -0.49 0.86 3.24
C ALA A 113 -1.25 2.09 2.73
N ARG A 114 -0.79 2.67 1.62
CA ARG A 114 -1.47 3.79 0.96
C ARG A 114 -2.73 3.30 0.25
N LEU A 115 -3.84 3.99 0.45
CA LEU A 115 -5.10 3.70 -0.19
C LEU A 115 -5.37 4.64 -1.36
N HIS A 116 -5.75 4.07 -2.48
CA HIS A 116 -6.18 4.76 -3.71
C HIS A 116 -7.63 4.35 -4.01
N PRO A 117 -8.65 5.00 -3.42
CA PRO A 117 -10.04 4.64 -3.68
C PRO A 117 -10.40 4.95 -5.14
N ALA A 118 -10.90 3.95 -5.86
CA ALA A 118 -11.55 4.17 -7.13
C ALA A 118 -12.95 4.75 -6.89
N ALA A 119 -13.35 5.74 -7.68
CA ALA A 119 -14.74 6.18 -7.71
C ALA A 119 -15.56 5.33 -8.69
N ALA A 120 -16.83 5.11 -8.39
CA ALA A 120 -17.76 4.51 -9.33
C ALA A 120 -17.92 5.42 -10.57
N LEU A 121 -17.96 4.85 -11.75
CA LEU A 121 -18.12 5.60 -12.99
C LEU A 121 -19.47 6.32 -13.06
N THR A 122 -20.50 5.73 -12.45
CA THR A 122 -21.85 6.27 -12.43
C THR A 122 -22.35 6.39 -11.00
N GLU A 123 -23.17 7.42 -10.74
CA GLU A 123 -23.83 7.62 -9.46
C GLU A 123 -24.58 6.36 -9.02
N LYS A 124 -24.42 5.99 -7.75
CA LYS A 124 -24.99 4.76 -7.14
C LYS A 124 -24.71 3.47 -7.90
N GLN A 125 -23.77 3.50 -8.86
CA GLN A 125 -23.47 2.38 -9.78
C GLN A 125 -24.66 1.94 -10.64
N GLU A 126 -25.58 2.85 -10.96
CA GLU A 126 -26.80 2.55 -11.71
C GLU A 126 -26.63 2.55 -13.24
N GLY A 127 -25.48 2.98 -13.75
CA GLY A 127 -25.24 3.04 -15.21
C GLY A 127 -25.99 4.16 -15.93
N LYS A 128 -26.51 5.18 -15.21
CA LYS A 128 -27.37 6.23 -15.77
C LYS A 128 -26.67 7.58 -15.86
N THR A 129 -26.14 8.07 -14.76
CA THR A 129 -25.55 9.40 -14.63
C THR A 129 -24.07 9.25 -14.29
N LEU A 130 -23.18 9.96 -14.97
CA LEU A 130 -21.76 9.94 -14.66
C LEU A 130 -21.49 10.58 -13.30
N THR A 131 -20.61 9.97 -12.53
CA THR A 131 -20.09 10.53 -11.28
C THR A 131 -19.35 11.84 -11.58
N PRO A 132 -19.51 12.91 -10.77
CA PRO A 132 -18.72 14.12 -10.92
C PRO A 132 -17.23 13.83 -10.66
N ALA A 133 -16.35 14.37 -11.52
CA ALA A 133 -14.91 14.19 -11.47
C ALA A 133 -14.25 15.13 -10.44
#